data_9637d4cad7dabe1e1ae888919eae3ce3
#
_entry.id   9637d4cad7dabe1e1ae888919eae3ce3
#
_cell.length_a   1.000
_cell.length_b   1.000
_cell.length_c   1.000
_cell.angle_alpha   90.00
_cell.angle_beta   90.00
_cell.angle_gamma   90.00
#
_symmetry.space_group_name_H-M   'P 1'
#
loop_
_entity.id
_entity.type
_entity.pdbx_description
1 polymer ?
#
loop_
_entity_poly.entity_id
_entity_poly.type
_entity_poly.pdbx_seq_one_letter_code
_entity_poly.pdbx_strand_id
1 'polypeptide(L)'
;MTQIGQFTRTKSGYSGRLTALGIDTELVFVPAEMSEAENAPDYRILLGGDDGVEIGAGWKRVGERAGDYVSVQIDSPLLPRPLRANLFRSGDDGSTWGLHWSRPVKPRQED
;
A
#
# COMPACT_ATOMS: atom_id res chain seq x y z
N MET A 1 0.37 -8.62 12.62
CA MET A 1 0.51 -7.60 11.58
C MET A 1 1.81 -6.84 11.80
N THR A 2 2.62 -6.73 10.79
CA THR A 2 3.95 -6.14 10.92
C THR A 2 4.04 -4.88 10.07
N GLN A 3 4.53 -3.80 10.65
CA GLN A 3 4.75 -2.58 9.89
C GLN A 3 6.01 -2.73 9.05
N ILE A 4 5.86 -2.61 7.75
CA ILE A 4 6.98 -2.75 6.81
C ILE A 4 7.30 -1.45 6.09
N GLY A 5 6.63 -0.37 6.43
CA GLY A 5 6.94 0.91 5.82
C GLY A 5 6.29 2.04 6.56
N GLN A 6 6.81 3.23 6.36
CA GLN A 6 6.28 4.43 6.96
C GLN A 6 6.10 5.48 5.88
N PHE A 7 4.94 6.11 5.86
CA PHE A 7 4.56 7.03 4.81
C PHE A 7 4.01 8.32 5.39
N THR A 8 4.14 9.39 4.63
CA THR A 8 3.57 10.68 4.96
C THR A 8 2.54 11.03 3.89
N ARG A 9 1.41 11.56 4.32
CA ARG A 9 0.41 12.01 3.40
C ARG A 9 0.89 13.24 2.65
N THR A 10 0.82 13.18 1.31
CA THR A 10 1.16 14.31 0.47
C THR A 10 -0.13 14.98 0.00
N LYS A 11 0.00 15.99 -0.82
CA LYS A 11 -1.14 16.75 -1.30
C LYS A 11 -2.16 15.87 -2.03
N SER A 12 -1.70 14.87 -2.77
CA SER A 12 -2.58 14.04 -3.57
C SER A 12 -2.39 12.54 -3.35
N GLY A 13 -1.45 12.16 -2.49
CA GLY A 13 -1.20 10.75 -2.27
C GLY A 13 -0.34 10.52 -1.04
N TYR A 14 0.65 9.67 -1.17
CA TYR A 14 1.54 9.31 -0.05
C TYR A 14 2.97 9.17 -0.55
N SER A 15 3.92 9.42 0.33
CA SER A 15 5.33 9.26 0.02
C SER A 15 6.03 8.66 1.24
N GLY A 16 6.87 7.69 1.03
CA GLY A 16 7.58 7.06 2.14
C GLY A 16 8.52 5.96 1.71
N ARG A 17 8.85 5.10 2.64
CA ARG A 17 9.79 4.02 2.40
C ARG A 17 9.21 2.69 2.82
N LEU A 18 9.47 1.70 1.99
CA LEU A 18 9.19 0.31 2.30
C LEU A 18 10.49 -0.31 2.80
N THR A 19 10.45 -0.79 4.05
CA THR A 19 11.60 -1.46 4.63
C THR A 19 11.15 -2.82 5.14
N ALA A 20 11.62 -3.86 4.49
CA ALA A 20 11.30 -5.22 4.87
C ALA A 20 12.54 -6.05 4.53
N LEU A 21 12.48 -7.33 4.78
CA LEU A 21 13.63 -8.22 4.64
C LEU A 21 14.42 -7.95 3.36
N GLY A 22 15.56 -7.29 3.50
CA GLY A 22 16.44 -7.03 2.38
C GLY A 22 15.96 -5.96 1.41
N ILE A 23 14.82 -5.33 1.67
CA ILE A 23 14.28 -4.30 0.81
C ILE A 23 14.26 -2.98 1.58
N ASP A 24 14.82 -1.94 0.98
CA ASP A 24 14.77 -0.60 1.51
C ASP A 24 14.63 0.32 0.31
N THR A 25 13.43 0.75 0.03
CA THR A 25 13.16 1.51 -1.18
C THR A 25 12.10 2.57 -0.95
N GLU A 26 12.24 3.67 -1.66
CA GLU A 26 11.28 4.76 -1.60
C GLU A 26 10.13 4.47 -2.54
N LEU A 27 8.92 4.71 -2.06
CA LEU A 27 7.71 4.52 -2.84
C LEU A 27 6.85 5.78 -2.77
N VAL A 28 6.15 6.04 -3.87
CA VAL A 28 5.22 7.16 -3.95
C VAL A 28 3.89 6.65 -4.43
N PHE A 29 2.82 7.07 -3.75
CA PHE A 29 1.45 6.79 -4.19
C PHE A 29 0.93 8.04 -4.86
N VAL A 30 0.56 7.92 -6.13
CA VAL A 30 -0.01 9.04 -6.89
C VAL A 30 -1.43 8.69 -7.31
N PRO A 31 -2.30 9.68 -7.55
CA PRO A 31 -3.66 9.39 -7.98
C PRO A 31 -3.66 8.64 -9.31
N ALA A 32 -4.48 7.60 -9.38
CA ALA A 32 -4.66 6.89 -10.63
C ALA A 32 -5.64 7.64 -11.51
N GLU A 33 -5.58 7.37 -12.81
CA GLU A 33 -6.53 7.95 -13.74
C GLU A 33 -7.92 7.42 -13.44
N MET A 34 -8.92 8.28 -13.60
CA MET A 34 -10.30 7.86 -13.41
C MET A 34 -10.67 6.80 -14.43
N SER A 35 -11.32 5.76 -13.95
CA SER A 35 -11.74 4.66 -14.79
C SER A 35 -13.12 4.21 -14.37
N GLU A 36 -13.93 3.80 -15.34
CA GLU A 36 -15.25 3.25 -15.07
C GLU A 36 -15.20 1.77 -14.74
N ALA A 37 -14.03 1.16 -14.82
CA ALA A 37 -13.89 -0.25 -14.52
C ALA A 37 -14.17 -0.52 -13.04
N GLU A 38 -14.85 -1.61 -12.78
CA GLU A 38 -14.99 -2.07 -11.40
C GLU A 38 -13.61 -2.40 -10.85
N ASN A 39 -13.39 -2.14 -9.61
CA ASN A 39 -12.10 -2.41 -8.96
C ASN A 39 -10.94 -1.61 -9.54
N ALA A 40 -11.22 -0.51 -10.22
CA ALA A 40 -10.15 0.37 -10.66
C ALA A 40 -9.42 0.94 -9.44
N PRO A 41 -8.09 1.02 -9.46
CA PRO A 41 -7.36 1.53 -8.30
C PRO A 41 -7.55 3.04 -8.15
N ASP A 42 -7.43 3.49 -6.91
CA ASP A 42 -7.45 4.92 -6.60
C ASP A 42 -6.06 5.52 -6.66
N TYR A 43 -5.03 4.70 -6.48
CA TYR A 43 -3.64 5.15 -6.51
C TYR A 43 -2.79 4.22 -7.35
N ARG A 44 -1.75 4.80 -7.95
CA ARG A 44 -0.66 4.04 -8.55
C ARG A 44 0.54 4.14 -7.64
N ILE A 45 1.29 3.08 -7.51
CA ILE A 45 2.48 3.06 -6.65
C ILE A 45 3.71 3.04 -7.55
N LEU A 46 4.56 4.04 -7.39
CA LEU A 46 5.75 4.22 -8.20
C LEU A 46 7.00 4.02 -7.36
N LEU A 47 7.98 3.41 -7.98
CA LEU A 47 9.26 3.14 -7.32
C LEU A 47 10.15 4.37 -7.44
N GLY A 48 10.57 4.90 -6.31
CA GLY A 48 11.57 5.96 -6.26
C GLY A 48 11.05 7.38 -6.34
N GLY A 49 10.01 7.63 -7.10
CA GLY A 49 9.51 8.99 -7.25
C GLY A 49 8.43 9.08 -8.30
N ASP A 50 8.01 10.31 -8.61
CA ASP A 50 6.87 10.57 -9.49
C ASP A 50 7.03 10.01 -10.90
N ASP A 51 8.26 9.91 -11.37
CA ASP A 51 8.55 9.37 -12.69
C ASP A 51 9.16 7.98 -12.61
N GLY A 52 8.97 7.30 -11.49
CA GLY A 52 9.46 5.95 -11.32
C GLY A 52 8.59 4.92 -12.01
N VAL A 53 9.06 3.69 -11.96
CA VAL A 53 8.35 2.56 -12.55
C VAL A 53 7.14 2.21 -11.69
N GLU A 54 6.01 1.98 -12.32
CA GLU A 54 4.81 1.56 -11.60
C GLU A 54 4.95 0.11 -11.15
N ILE A 55 4.84 -0.12 -9.86
CA ILE A 55 5.01 -1.45 -9.28
C ILE A 55 3.79 -1.91 -8.50
N GLY A 56 2.74 -1.11 -8.45
CA GLY A 56 1.58 -1.52 -7.67
C GLY A 56 0.45 -0.54 -7.75
N ALA A 57 -0.56 -0.82 -6.95
CA ALA A 57 -1.76 -0.03 -6.92
C ALA A 57 -2.35 -0.01 -5.52
N GLY A 58 -3.18 0.98 -5.24
CA GLY A 58 -3.86 1.11 -3.97
C GLY A 58 -5.32 1.43 -4.15
N TRP A 59 -6.15 0.89 -3.26
CA TRP A 59 -7.59 1.09 -3.27
C TRP A 59 -8.02 1.66 -1.93
N LYS A 60 -8.78 2.74 -1.97
CA LYS A 60 -9.35 3.31 -0.75
C LYS A 60 -10.39 2.36 -0.18
N ARG A 61 -10.31 2.13 1.13
CA ARG A 61 -11.25 1.28 1.84
C ARG A 61 -11.64 1.92 3.15
N VAL A 62 -12.74 1.45 3.72
CA VAL A 62 -13.19 1.91 5.03
C VAL A 62 -13.38 0.67 5.90
N GLY A 63 -12.68 0.63 7.02
CA GLY A 63 -12.80 -0.46 7.97
C GLY A 63 -13.66 -0.03 9.16
N GLU A 64 -14.25 -1.00 9.83
CA GLU A 64 -15.11 -0.71 10.97
C GLU A 64 -14.33 -0.08 12.12
N ARG A 65 -13.12 -0.53 12.36
CA ARG A 65 -12.29 -0.02 13.46
C ARG A 65 -11.20 0.90 12.99
N ALA A 66 -10.62 0.58 11.84
CA ALA A 66 -9.49 1.34 11.35
C ALA A 66 -9.88 2.66 10.71
N GLY A 67 -11.16 2.82 10.34
CA GLY A 67 -11.56 3.97 9.55
C GLY A 67 -11.02 3.86 8.12
N ASP A 68 -10.65 4.98 7.55
CA ASP A 68 -10.13 4.99 6.20
C ASP A 68 -8.75 4.34 6.15
N TYR A 69 -8.54 3.50 5.17
CA TYR A 69 -7.21 2.92 4.91
C TYR A 69 -7.06 2.65 3.42
N VAL A 70 -5.86 2.28 3.01
CA VAL A 70 -5.59 1.96 1.61
C VAL A 70 -5.14 0.51 1.52
N SER A 71 -5.86 -0.27 0.74
CA SER A 71 -5.47 -1.63 0.43
C SER A 71 -4.42 -1.57 -0.68
N VAL A 72 -3.28 -2.22 -0.47
CA VAL A 72 -2.10 -2.07 -1.32
C VAL A 72 -1.72 -3.40 -1.92
N GLN A 73 -1.41 -3.38 -3.21
CA GLN A 73 -0.85 -4.54 -3.88
C GLN A 73 0.38 -4.10 -4.65
N ILE A 74 1.50 -4.74 -4.35
CA ILE A 74 2.78 -4.44 -4.99
C ILE A 74 3.21 -5.69 -5.73
N ASP A 75 3.57 -5.53 -7.00
CA ASP A 75 4.02 -6.63 -7.82
C ASP A 75 5.27 -6.21 -8.56
N SER A 76 6.30 -7.01 -8.49
CA SER A 76 7.59 -6.70 -9.07
C SER A 76 8.23 -8.00 -9.55
N PRO A 77 9.04 -7.93 -10.62
CA PRO A 77 9.77 -9.13 -11.04
C PRO A 77 10.65 -9.76 -9.96
N LEU A 78 10.99 -8.97 -8.94
CA LEU A 78 11.81 -9.49 -7.83
C LEU A 78 10.99 -10.26 -6.81
N LEU A 79 9.67 -10.16 -6.87
CA LEU A 79 8.79 -10.82 -5.93
C LEU A 79 8.23 -12.11 -6.55
N PRO A 80 8.25 -13.23 -5.82
CA PRO A 80 7.67 -14.47 -6.34
C PRO A 80 6.16 -14.40 -6.49
N ARG A 81 5.51 -13.51 -5.76
CA ARG A 81 4.07 -13.27 -5.87
C ARG A 81 3.77 -11.85 -5.42
N PRO A 82 2.61 -11.32 -5.79
CA PRO A 82 2.26 -9.97 -5.36
C PRO A 82 2.24 -9.86 -3.85
N LEU A 83 2.76 -8.74 -3.36
CA LEU A 83 2.73 -8.42 -1.95
C LEU A 83 1.45 -7.64 -1.67
N ARG A 84 0.68 -8.11 -0.71
CA ARG A 84 -0.53 -7.41 -0.28
C ARG A 84 -0.34 -6.86 1.12
N ALA A 85 -0.67 -5.60 1.27
CA ALA A 85 -0.50 -4.91 2.53
C ALA A 85 -1.59 -3.87 2.69
N ASN A 86 -1.63 -3.22 3.85
CA ASN A 86 -2.59 -2.16 4.11
C ASN A 86 -1.87 -0.96 4.68
N LEU A 87 -2.27 0.21 4.23
CA LEU A 87 -1.73 1.48 4.70
C LEU A 87 -2.73 2.08 5.67
N PHE A 88 -2.37 2.14 6.95
CA PHE A 88 -3.23 2.66 8.01
C PHE A 88 -2.66 3.95 8.55
N ARG A 89 -3.56 4.86 8.93
CA ARG A 89 -3.15 6.08 9.62
C ARG A 89 -2.56 5.71 10.96
N SER A 90 -1.36 6.24 11.24
CA SER A 90 -0.68 5.93 12.50
C SER A 90 -0.57 7.13 13.43
N GLY A 91 -0.93 8.32 12.97
CA GLY A 91 -0.91 9.51 13.82
C GLY A 91 -2.29 10.13 13.92
N ASP A 92 -2.47 11.01 14.92
CA ASP A 92 -3.74 11.67 15.13
C ASP A 92 -4.01 12.78 14.13
N ASP A 93 -2.95 13.31 13.52
CA ASP A 93 -3.05 14.45 12.62
C ASP A 93 -3.35 14.05 11.17
N GLY A 94 -3.40 12.76 10.89
CA GLY A 94 -3.70 12.29 9.55
C GLY A 94 -2.55 12.37 8.58
N SER A 95 -1.37 12.78 9.02
CA SER A 95 -0.23 12.94 8.12
C SER A 95 0.70 11.75 8.08
N THR A 96 0.71 10.95 9.13
CA THR A 96 1.61 9.81 9.25
C THR A 96 0.82 8.52 9.05
N TRP A 97 1.33 7.66 8.17
CA TRP A 97 0.68 6.40 7.83
C TRP A 97 1.70 5.27 7.87
N GLY A 98 1.26 4.11 8.28
CA GLY A 98 2.11 2.93 8.33
C GLY A 98 1.63 1.87 7.37
N LEU A 99 2.57 1.29 6.63
CA LEU A 99 2.26 0.16 5.76
C LEU A 99 2.44 -1.11 6.56
N HIS A 100 1.38 -1.89 6.67
CA HIS A 100 1.36 -3.10 7.48
C HIS A 100 1.12 -4.32 6.62
N TRP A 101 1.87 -5.36 6.88
CA TRP A 101 1.78 -6.62 6.17
C TRP A 101 1.52 -7.74 7.17
N SER A 102 0.68 -8.66 6.78
CA SER A 102 0.54 -9.89 7.53
C SER A 102 0.54 -11.04 6.54
N ARG A 103 1.08 -12.16 7.00
CA ARG A 103 1.08 -13.35 6.18
C ARG A 103 -0.35 -13.76 5.91
N PRO A 104 -0.72 -14.01 4.63
CA PRO A 104 -2.06 -14.48 4.35
C PRO A 104 -2.35 -15.75 5.15
N VAL A 105 -3.44 -15.74 5.88
CA VAL A 105 -3.86 -16.90 6.63
C VAL A 105 -4.80 -17.68 5.75
N LYS A 106 -4.42 -18.90 5.41
CA LYS A 106 -5.31 -19.75 4.66
C LYS A 106 -6.52 -20.04 5.51
N PRO A 107 -7.72 -20.04 4.92
CA PRO A 107 -8.87 -20.50 5.67
C PRO A 107 -8.54 -21.86 6.27
N ARG A 108 -8.88 -22.03 7.51
CA ARG A 108 -8.58 -23.27 8.17
C ARG A 108 -9.25 -24.42 7.44
N GLN A 109 -8.46 -25.35 7.03
CA GLN A 109 -8.99 -26.52 6.39
C GLN A 109 -9.40 -27.50 7.47
N GLU A 110 -10.67 -27.79 7.48
CA GLU A 110 -11.18 -28.81 8.39
C GLU A 110 -10.94 -30.15 7.74
N ASP A 111 -9.99 -30.83 8.25
CA ASP A 111 -9.67 -32.16 7.73
C ASP A 111 -10.46 -33.22 8.44
#